data_1c050a3791757a653ef5e173e20aec26
#
_entry.id   1c050a3791757a653ef5e173e20aec26
#
_cell.length_a   1.000
_cell.length_b   1.000
_cell.length_c   1.000
_cell.angle_alpha   90.00
_cell.angle_beta   90.00
_cell.angle_gamma   90.00
#
_symmetry.space_group_name_H-M   'P 1'
#
loop_
_entity.id
_entity.type
_entity.pdbx_description
1 polymer ?
#
loop_
_entity_poly.entity_id
_entity_poly.type
_entity_poly.pdbx_seq_one_letter_code
_entity_poly.pdbx_strand_id
1 'polypeptide(L)'
;LHGSSAASDVYKRQVYNGSFSCLEDIKISPLSRAYTFSDSVYEVIPFYNFIAIAYKKHIYRLQNSCSALGISINIEAISSEIASLIEDSNLKNGYVYYQISRGIDALRSHMYEDSLDVETFGYAVEHNFNPQTLKVSVCEDIRWQRCDIKSTSLLGNVLSMNEAKKDGCNEVIMHKANLLTEGGASNIFFATDECIYTPSLANNILPGITRELLIKEIRNLGLNFEEGDYSLQELSNAKSIWLTSSTKGLAQVTEIANLNTNLITNHKLFLECERSFNNKYLT
;
A
#
# COMPACT_ATOMS: atom_id res chain seq x y z
N LEU A 1 24.08 -15.05 -7.30
CA LEU A 1 22.93 -14.45 -6.65
C LEU A 1 22.18 -15.53 -5.87
N HIS A 2 22.40 -15.60 -4.55
CA HIS A 2 21.54 -16.38 -3.69
C HIS A 2 20.30 -15.52 -3.43
N GLY A 3 19.29 -15.70 -4.29
CA GLY A 3 17.96 -15.10 -4.06
C GLY A 3 17.34 -15.68 -2.79
N SER A 4 16.72 -14.85 -1.98
CA SER A 4 15.84 -15.32 -0.91
C SER A 4 14.74 -16.20 -1.52
N SER A 5 14.16 -17.12 -0.75
CA SER A 5 13.08 -18.02 -1.23
C SER A 5 11.93 -17.26 -1.90
N ALA A 6 11.60 -16.05 -1.41
CA ALA A 6 10.60 -15.17 -1.99
C ALA A 6 10.93 -14.72 -3.44
N ALA A 7 12.22 -14.55 -3.79
CA ALA A 7 12.60 -14.20 -5.16
C ALA A 7 12.39 -15.39 -6.13
N SER A 8 12.58 -16.64 -5.68
CA SER A 8 12.37 -17.82 -6.51
C SER A 8 10.89 -18.07 -6.85
N ASP A 9 9.97 -17.65 -6.00
CA ASP A 9 8.53 -17.88 -6.20
C ASP A 9 7.89 -16.88 -7.17
N VAL A 10 8.41 -15.63 -7.24
CA VAL A 10 8.00 -14.64 -8.26
C VAL A 10 8.26 -15.14 -9.69
N TYR A 11 9.21 -16.06 -9.89
CA TYR A 11 9.56 -16.59 -11.22
C TYR A 11 8.64 -17.72 -11.70
N LYS A 12 7.69 -18.22 -10.89
CA LYS A 12 6.93 -19.40 -11.26
C LYS A 12 5.77 -19.12 -12.22
N ARG A 13 5.03 -18.02 -12.04
CA ARG A 13 3.91 -17.69 -12.92
C ARG A 13 3.47 -16.23 -12.75
N GLN A 14 3.44 -15.49 -13.84
CA GLN A 14 2.90 -14.15 -13.92
C GLN A 14 1.80 -14.08 -14.97
N VAL A 15 0.94 -13.07 -14.87
CA VAL A 15 0.04 -12.69 -15.95
C VAL A 15 0.52 -11.40 -16.59
N TYR A 16 0.55 -11.38 -17.91
CA TYR A 16 0.78 -10.20 -18.72
C TYR A 16 -0.21 -10.19 -19.88
N ASN A 17 -1.06 -9.16 -19.93
CA ASN A 17 -2.10 -9.01 -20.94
C ASN A 17 -2.95 -10.28 -21.12
N GLY A 18 -3.45 -10.86 -20.02
CA GLY A 18 -4.28 -12.04 -20.00
C GLY A 18 -3.52 -13.38 -20.20
N SER A 19 -2.23 -13.34 -20.51
CA SER A 19 -1.43 -14.54 -20.76
C SER A 19 -0.56 -14.88 -19.55
N PHE A 20 -0.66 -16.12 -19.07
CA PHE A 20 0.17 -16.61 -17.97
C PHE A 20 1.48 -17.20 -18.50
N SER A 21 2.62 -16.70 -18.05
CA SER A 21 3.95 -17.10 -18.52
C SER A 21 5.01 -16.95 -17.43
N CYS A 22 6.23 -17.41 -17.70
CA CYS A 22 7.39 -17.10 -16.87
C CYS A 22 7.83 -15.65 -17.07
N LEU A 23 8.40 -15.02 -16.02
CA LEU A 23 8.84 -13.63 -16.07
C LEU A 23 9.85 -13.35 -17.20
N GLU A 24 10.75 -14.30 -17.48
CA GLU A 24 11.79 -14.21 -18.53
C GLU A 24 11.21 -14.15 -19.96
N ASP A 25 9.98 -14.62 -20.16
CA ASP A 25 9.30 -14.61 -21.45
C ASP A 25 8.53 -13.29 -21.71
N ILE A 26 8.29 -12.48 -20.65
CA ILE A 26 7.55 -11.24 -20.75
C ILE A 26 8.42 -10.15 -21.37
N LYS A 27 7.93 -9.54 -22.45
CA LYS A 27 8.58 -8.42 -23.15
C LYS A 27 7.70 -7.19 -23.11
N ILE A 28 8.24 -6.13 -22.52
CA ILE A 28 7.56 -4.84 -22.40
C ILE A 28 8.14 -3.87 -23.44
N SER A 29 7.27 -3.16 -24.14
CA SER A 29 7.69 -2.09 -25.05
C SER A 29 8.30 -0.93 -24.26
N PRO A 30 9.45 -0.36 -24.67
CA PRO A 30 9.97 0.87 -24.08
C PRO A 30 9.07 2.09 -24.34
N LEU A 31 8.08 1.99 -25.22
CA LEU A 31 7.05 3.02 -25.47
C LEU A 31 5.80 2.82 -24.61
N SER A 32 5.77 1.78 -23.75
CA SER A 32 4.72 1.67 -22.75
C SER A 32 4.63 2.93 -21.91
N ARG A 33 3.43 3.44 -21.72
CA ARG A 33 3.19 4.65 -20.92
C ARG A 33 3.44 4.42 -19.43
N ALA A 34 3.37 3.18 -18.95
CA ALA A 34 3.86 2.84 -17.63
C ALA A 34 5.35 3.15 -17.48
N TYR A 35 6.16 2.79 -18.47
CA TYR A 35 7.61 2.97 -18.47
C TYR A 35 8.00 4.45 -18.68
N THR A 36 7.31 5.15 -19.57
CA THR A 36 7.69 6.52 -20.00
C THR A 36 7.11 7.63 -19.13
N PHE A 37 5.98 7.40 -18.45
CA PHE A 37 5.22 8.41 -17.69
C PHE A 37 4.72 7.95 -16.33
N SER A 38 4.92 6.68 -15.94
CA SER A 38 4.23 6.05 -14.79
C SER A 38 2.70 6.19 -14.89
N ASP A 39 2.16 6.17 -16.12
CA ASP A 39 0.72 6.32 -16.42
C ASP A 39 0.02 4.98 -16.20
N SER A 40 -0.06 4.61 -14.91
CA SER A 40 -0.60 3.32 -14.47
C SER A 40 -1.03 3.35 -13.01
N VAL A 41 -1.88 2.41 -12.66
CA VAL A 41 -2.36 2.15 -11.31
C VAL A 41 -2.00 0.73 -10.89
N TYR A 42 -2.01 0.47 -9.58
CA TYR A 42 -1.71 -0.86 -9.07
C TYR A 42 -2.49 -1.20 -7.81
N GLU A 43 -2.60 -2.48 -7.52
CA GLU A 43 -3.09 -3.00 -6.25
C GLU A 43 -2.11 -3.99 -5.63
N VAL A 44 -2.19 -4.08 -4.31
CA VAL A 44 -1.54 -5.12 -3.52
C VAL A 44 -2.62 -5.78 -2.68
N ILE A 45 -3.04 -6.96 -3.10
CA ILE A 45 -4.18 -7.69 -2.52
C ILE A 45 -3.63 -8.82 -1.65
N PRO A 46 -3.69 -8.68 -0.31
CA PRO A 46 -3.24 -9.73 0.59
C PRO A 46 -4.22 -10.91 0.58
N PHE A 47 -3.69 -12.12 0.74
CA PHE A 47 -4.48 -13.33 0.96
C PHE A 47 -3.91 -14.16 2.11
N TYR A 48 -4.80 -14.76 2.86
CA TYR A 48 -4.49 -15.63 4.00
C TYR A 48 -5.31 -16.91 3.90
N ASN A 49 -4.69 -18.08 4.08
CA ASN A 49 -5.32 -19.37 3.87
C ASN A 49 -6.02 -19.46 2.48
N PHE A 50 -5.36 -18.99 1.41
CA PHE A 50 -5.86 -18.92 0.03
C PHE A 50 -7.03 -17.97 -0.18
N ILE A 51 -7.47 -17.22 0.84
CA ILE A 51 -8.61 -16.30 0.77
C ILE A 51 -8.09 -14.86 0.73
N ALA A 52 -8.46 -14.12 -0.32
CA ALA A 52 -8.11 -12.70 -0.45
C ALA A 52 -8.81 -11.86 0.63
N ILE A 53 -8.03 -11.06 1.36
CA ILE A 53 -8.51 -10.18 2.42
C ILE A 53 -9.15 -8.95 1.78
N ALA A 54 -10.41 -8.69 2.12
CA ALA A 54 -11.17 -7.52 1.63
C ALA A 54 -11.16 -7.35 0.09
N TYR A 55 -11.17 -8.44 -0.66
CA TYR A 55 -11.06 -8.48 -2.13
C TYR A 55 -11.91 -7.42 -2.83
N LYS A 56 -13.23 -7.34 -2.51
CA LYS A 56 -14.15 -6.38 -3.15
C LYS A 56 -13.71 -4.93 -2.96
N LYS A 57 -13.08 -4.59 -1.83
CA LYS A 57 -12.58 -3.23 -1.57
C LYS A 57 -11.36 -2.90 -2.42
N HIS A 58 -10.46 -3.86 -2.60
CA HIS A 58 -9.31 -3.72 -3.50
C HIS A 58 -9.74 -3.53 -4.94
N ILE A 59 -10.67 -4.34 -5.44
CA ILE A 59 -11.22 -4.21 -6.79
C ILE A 59 -11.93 -2.86 -6.98
N TYR A 60 -12.71 -2.42 -6.01
CA TYR A 60 -13.37 -1.11 -6.06
C TYR A 60 -12.35 0.05 -6.11
N ARG A 61 -11.29 -0.01 -5.29
CA ARG A 61 -10.23 1.02 -5.31
C ARG A 61 -9.45 1.01 -6.63
N LEU A 62 -9.17 -0.17 -7.18
CA LEU A 62 -8.56 -0.31 -8.50
C LEU A 62 -9.40 0.37 -9.59
N GLN A 63 -10.72 0.10 -9.62
CA GLN A 63 -11.64 0.75 -10.55
C GLN A 63 -11.66 2.27 -10.39
N ASN A 64 -11.72 2.77 -9.14
CA ASN A 64 -11.69 4.21 -8.87
C ASN A 64 -10.38 4.84 -9.34
N SER A 65 -9.24 4.19 -9.12
CA SER A 65 -7.94 4.67 -9.58
C SER A 65 -7.84 4.69 -11.10
N CYS A 66 -8.33 3.65 -11.79
CA CYS A 66 -8.42 3.63 -13.26
C CYS A 66 -9.31 4.75 -13.77
N SER A 67 -10.52 4.91 -13.21
CA SER A 67 -11.47 5.95 -13.59
C SER A 67 -10.90 7.35 -13.40
N ALA A 68 -10.16 7.59 -12.31
CA ALA A 68 -9.53 8.88 -12.03
C ALA A 68 -8.44 9.26 -13.06
N LEU A 69 -7.80 8.26 -13.69
CA LEU A 69 -6.85 8.44 -14.78
C LEU A 69 -7.51 8.32 -16.18
N GLY A 70 -8.81 8.05 -16.27
CA GLY A 70 -9.48 7.81 -17.55
C GLY A 70 -9.02 6.54 -18.27
N ILE A 71 -8.65 5.49 -17.51
CA ILE A 71 -8.27 4.18 -18.04
C ILE A 71 -9.52 3.27 -18.01
N SER A 72 -9.99 2.84 -19.18
CA SER A 72 -11.11 1.90 -19.31
C SER A 72 -10.63 0.47 -19.13
N ILE A 73 -11.34 -0.31 -18.29
CA ILE A 73 -10.93 -1.68 -17.94
C ILE A 73 -12.10 -2.67 -18.04
N ASN A 74 -11.77 -3.92 -18.33
CA ASN A 74 -12.68 -5.06 -18.15
C ASN A 74 -12.43 -5.68 -16.77
N ILE A 75 -13.28 -5.34 -15.80
CA ILE A 75 -13.09 -5.75 -14.40
C ILE A 75 -13.30 -7.24 -14.17
N GLU A 76 -14.16 -7.88 -14.96
CA GLU A 76 -14.41 -9.33 -14.88
C GLU A 76 -13.15 -10.11 -15.29
N ALA A 77 -12.51 -9.71 -16.39
CA ALA A 77 -11.25 -10.32 -16.84
C ALA A 77 -10.15 -10.15 -15.80
N ILE A 78 -9.96 -8.92 -15.28
CA ILE A 78 -8.97 -8.60 -14.23
C ILE A 78 -9.24 -9.42 -12.96
N SER A 79 -10.49 -9.52 -12.54
CA SER A 79 -10.87 -10.30 -11.37
C SER A 79 -10.55 -11.79 -11.54
N SER A 80 -10.77 -12.34 -12.74
CA SER A 80 -10.42 -13.72 -13.08
C SER A 80 -8.91 -13.95 -13.04
N GLU A 81 -8.12 -13.03 -13.60
CA GLU A 81 -6.65 -13.11 -13.58
C GLU A 81 -6.10 -13.09 -12.15
N ILE A 82 -6.62 -12.19 -11.30
CA ILE A 82 -6.20 -12.09 -9.88
C ILE A 82 -6.56 -13.38 -9.11
N ALA A 83 -7.76 -13.93 -9.32
CA ALA A 83 -8.18 -15.19 -8.71
C ALA A 83 -7.24 -16.35 -9.14
N SER A 84 -6.95 -16.46 -10.43
CA SER A 84 -6.03 -17.48 -10.96
C SER A 84 -4.61 -17.31 -10.42
N LEU A 85 -4.12 -16.06 -10.20
CA LEU A 85 -2.82 -15.83 -9.58
C LEU A 85 -2.76 -16.39 -8.15
N ILE A 86 -3.83 -16.25 -7.37
CA ILE A 86 -3.89 -16.81 -6.01
C ILE A 86 -3.93 -18.34 -6.06
N GLU A 87 -4.85 -18.91 -6.85
CA GLU A 87 -5.07 -20.36 -6.93
C GLU A 87 -3.84 -21.10 -7.48
N ASP A 88 -3.28 -20.62 -8.59
CA ASP A 88 -2.16 -21.25 -9.29
C ASP A 88 -0.81 -21.05 -8.57
N SER A 89 -0.71 -20.07 -7.66
CA SER A 89 0.52 -19.83 -6.90
C SER A 89 0.87 -20.98 -5.96
N ASN A 90 -0.11 -21.75 -5.51
CA ASN A 90 0.00 -22.74 -4.44
C ASN A 90 0.53 -22.16 -3.10
N LEU A 91 0.43 -20.86 -2.91
CA LEU A 91 0.86 -20.16 -1.72
C LEU A 91 -0.30 -20.06 -0.74
N LYS A 92 -0.11 -20.53 0.49
CA LYS A 92 -1.13 -20.46 1.54
C LYS A 92 -1.41 -19.01 1.96
N ASN A 93 -0.35 -18.22 2.09
CA ASN A 93 -0.40 -16.83 2.50
C ASN A 93 0.50 -16.00 1.59
N GLY A 94 0.05 -14.80 1.25
CA GLY A 94 0.81 -13.96 0.35
C GLY A 94 0.08 -12.68 -0.02
N TYR A 95 0.52 -12.08 -1.09
CA TYR A 95 -0.19 -11.00 -1.76
C TYR A 95 -0.07 -11.13 -3.27
N VAL A 96 -1.07 -10.64 -3.96
CA VAL A 96 -1.02 -10.39 -5.41
C VAL A 96 -0.67 -8.92 -5.62
N TYR A 97 0.38 -8.65 -6.39
CA TYR A 97 0.60 -7.37 -7.04
C TYR A 97 -0.09 -7.40 -8.40
N TYR A 98 -0.89 -6.38 -8.71
CA TYR A 98 -1.54 -6.27 -10.00
C TYR A 98 -1.51 -4.82 -10.48
N GLN A 99 -0.99 -4.60 -11.69
CA GLN A 99 -0.82 -3.28 -12.30
C GLN A 99 -1.60 -3.20 -13.61
N ILE A 100 -2.17 -2.03 -13.86
CA ILE A 100 -2.83 -1.68 -15.10
C ILE A 100 -2.23 -0.37 -15.60
N SER A 101 -1.72 -0.37 -16.82
CA SER A 101 -1.24 0.83 -17.48
C SER A 101 -2.13 1.20 -18.67
N ARG A 102 -2.08 2.47 -19.07
CA ARG A 102 -2.86 2.98 -20.19
C ARG A 102 -2.56 2.26 -21.50
N GLY A 103 -1.33 1.74 -21.66
CA GLY A 103 -0.94 0.99 -22.85
C GLY A 103 0.30 1.55 -23.54
N ILE A 104 0.52 1.07 -24.78
CA ILE A 104 1.69 1.41 -25.61
C ILE A 104 1.26 2.46 -26.63
N ASP A 105 1.93 3.61 -26.63
CA ASP A 105 1.71 4.66 -27.61
C ASP A 105 2.71 4.55 -28.78
N ALA A 106 2.37 5.13 -29.92
CA ALA A 106 3.26 5.15 -31.09
C ALA A 106 4.51 6.03 -30.86
N LEU A 107 4.37 7.08 -30.05
CA LEU A 107 5.43 8.03 -29.72
C LEU A 107 5.32 8.44 -28.25
N ARG A 108 6.44 8.93 -27.68
CA ARG A 108 6.43 9.52 -26.34
C ARG A 108 5.75 10.90 -26.40
N SER A 109 4.43 10.93 -26.22
CA SER A 109 3.61 12.15 -26.15
C SER A 109 2.95 12.30 -24.78
N HIS A 110 2.83 13.55 -24.26
CA HIS A 110 2.04 13.83 -23.06
C HIS A 110 0.53 13.68 -23.34
N MET A 111 0.09 13.98 -24.55
CA MET A 111 -1.25 13.70 -25.01
C MET A 111 -1.29 12.29 -25.57
N TYR A 112 -2.17 11.47 -25.02
CA TYR A 112 -2.34 10.06 -25.44
C TYR A 112 -3.54 9.92 -26.36
N GLU A 113 -3.53 8.85 -27.16
CA GLU A 113 -4.67 8.46 -27.99
C GLU A 113 -5.72 7.75 -27.13
N ASP A 114 -7.00 8.08 -27.34
CA ASP A 114 -8.11 7.53 -26.55
C ASP A 114 -8.31 6.01 -26.77
N SER A 115 -7.74 5.45 -27.83
CA SER A 115 -7.94 4.05 -28.26
C SER A 115 -6.79 3.11 -27.89
N LEU A 116 -5.93 3.48 -26.93
CA LEU A 116 -4.84 2.58 -26.50
C LEU A 116 -5.39 1.37 -25.75
N ASP A 117 -4.87 0.19 -26.13
CA ASP A 117 -5.13 -1.04 -25.41
C ASP A 117 -4.37 -1.04 -24.08
N VAL A 118 -5.09 -1.27 -22.98
CA VAL A 118 -4.48 -1.35 -21.65
C VAL A 118 -3.49 -2.51 -21.55
N GLU A 119 -2.39 -2.29 -20.84
CA GLU A 119 -1.48 -3.37 -20.46
C GLU A 119 -1.74 -3.78 -19.01
N THR A 120 -1.80 -5.07 -18.76
CA THR A 120 -1.92 -5.62 -17.42
C THR A 120 -0.70 -6.45 -17.06
N PHE A 121 -0.29 -6.38 -15.80
CA PHE A 121 0.78 -7.20 -15.25
C PHE A 121 0.48 -7.56 -13.80
N GLY A 122 0.61 -8.84 -13.46
CA GLY A 122 0.38 -9.29 -12.10
C GLY A 122 1.18 -10.53 -11.73
N TYR A 123 1.42 -10.69 -10.43
CA TYR A 123 2.10 -11.86 -9.85
C TYR A 123 1.69 -12.05 -8.39
N ALA A 124 1.84 -13.27 -7.89
CA ALA A 124 1.67 -13.60 -6.48
C ALA A 124 3.04 -13.80 -5.81
N VAL A 125 3.15 -13.38 -4.55
CA VAL A 125 4.36 -13.53 -3.72
C VAL A 125 3.97 -14.12 -2.37
N GLU A 126 4.77 -15.06 -1.87
CA GLU A 126 4.65 -15.55 -0.51
C GLU A 126 4.90 -14.42 0.49
N HIS A 127 4.05 -14.30 1.49
CA HIS A 127 4.21 -13.32 2.55
C HIS A 127 3.69 -13.84 3.88
N ASN A 128 4.51 -13.68 4.93
CA ASN A 128 4.15 -14.01 6.29
C ASN A 128 3.74 -12.74 7.03
N PHE A 129 2.49 -12.72 7.52
CA PHE A 129 1.91 -11.58 8.25
C PHE A 129 2.35 -11.57 9.72
N ASN A 130 3.65 -11.63 9.97
CA ASN A 130 4.20 -11.55 11.32
C ASN A 130 4.12 -10.11 11.85
N PRO A 131 3.87 -9.92 13.16
CA PRO A 131 3.96 -8.62 13.80
C PRO A 131 5.30 -7.93 13.49
N GLN A 132 5.24 -6.65 13.15
CA GLN A 132 6.42 -5.86 12.79
C GLN A 132 6.56 -4.64 13.69
N THR A 133 7.79 -4.32 14.05
CA THR A 133 8.14 -3.05 14.68
C THR A 133 8.96 -2.20 13.70
N LEU A 134 8.77 -0.90 13.73
CA LEU A 134 9.37 0.04 12.80
C LEU A 134 10.15 1.12 13.54
N LYS A 135 11.37 1.37 13.07
CA LYS A 135 12.08 2.63 13.26
C LYS A 135 11.77 3.50 12.04
N VAL A 136 11.32 4.73 12.26
CA VAL A 136 10.91 5.65 11.18
C VAL A 136 11.65 6.98 11.29
N SER A 137 11.63 7.77 10.21
CA SER A 137 11.98 9.18 10.23
C SER A 137 10.78 10.02 9.79
N VAL A 138 10.80 11.31 10.12
CA VAL A 138 9.82 12.29 9.66
C VAL A 138 10.44 13.12 8.54
N CYS A 139 9.69 13.36 7.45
CA CYS A 139 10.14 14.20 6.34
C CYS A 139 9.00 15.00 5.71
N GLU A 140 9.36 16.06 4.96
CA GLU A 140 8.39 16.80 4.15
C GLU A 140 7.84 15.92 3.03
N ASP A 141 6.53 16.00 2.78
CA ASP A 141 5.86 15.27 1.71
C ASP A 141 6.10 15.95 0.36
N ILE A 142 6.99 15.36 -0.42
CA ILE A 142 7.38 15.84 -1.76
C ILE A 142 6.63 15.14 -2.90
N ARG A 143 5.60 14.35 -2.58
CA ARG A 143 4.80 13.64 -3.58
C ARG A 143 3.89 14.61 -4.35
N TRP A 144 3.29 14.11 -5.42
CA TRP A 144 2.26 14.85 -6.14
C TRP A 144 0.96 15.00 -5.31
N GLN A 145 0.01 15.82 -5.79
CA GLN A 145 -1.18 16.17 -5.01
C GLN A 145 -2.39 15.22 -5.21
N ARG A 146 -2.21 14.10 -5.90
CA ARG A 146 -3.26 13.11 -6.18
C ARG A 146 -2.88 11.75 -5.60
N CYS A 147 -2.49 11.74 -4.31
CA CYS A 147 -2.16 10.51 -3.58
C CYS A 147 -3.39 9.64 -3.30
N ASP A 148 -4.61 10.17 -3.50
CA ASP A 148 -5.86 9.43 -3.51
C ASP A 148 -5.91 8.35 -4.60
N ILE A 149 -5.18 8.55 -5.71
CA ILE A 149 -5.04 7.59 -6.80
C ILE A 149 -3.89 6.63 -6.49
N LYS A 150 -4.16 5.31 -6.50
CA LYS A 150 -3.11 4.31 -6.28
C LYS A 150 -2.29 4.10 -7.57
N SER A 151 -1.54 5.14 -7.97
CA SER A 151 -0.72 5.16 -9.17
C SER A 151 0.70 4.67 -8.93
N THR A 152 1.40 4.31 -10.01
CA THR A 152 2.83 3.97 -9.98
C THR A 152 3.75 5.19 -9.95
N SER A 153 3.22 6.40 -9.88
CA SER A 153 3.97 7.67 -9.76
C SER A 153 4.56 7.83 -8.33
N LEU A 154 5.47 6.93 -7.97
CA LEU A 154 5.98 6.76 -6.59
C LEU A 154 7.38 7.33 -6.38
N LEU A 155 7.89 8.18 -7.28
CA LEU A 155 9.28 8.66 -7.16
C LEU A 155 9.51 9.44 -5.86
N GLY A 156 8.55 10.27 -5.41
CA GLY A 156 8.64 10.96 -4.12
C GLY A 156 8.73 9.98 -2.94
N ASN A 157 7.89 8.93 -2.94
CA ASN A 157 7.94 7.86 -1.94
C ASN A 157 9.30 7.14 -1.94
N VAL A 158 9.82 6.79 -3.12
CA VAL A 158 11.10 6.11 -3.29
C VAL A 158 12.24 6.96 -2.74
N LEU A 159 12.29 8.26 -3.06
CA LEU A 159 13.32 9.16 -2.56
C LEU A 159 13.28 9.28 -1.03
N SER A 160 12.11 9.55 -0.46
CA SER A 160 11.94 9.69 1.00
C SER A 160 12.29 8.40 1.74
N MET A 161 11.85 7.24 1.25
CA MET A 161 12.15 5.94 1.85
C MET A 161 13.64 5.60 1.78
N ASN A 162 14.33 5.91 0.67
CA ASN A 162 15.76 5.64 0.55
C ASN A 162 16.60 6.62 1.38
N GLU A 163 16.14 7.84 1.59
CA GLU A 163 16.80 8.76 2.53
C GLU A 163 16.68 8.22 3.96
N ALA A 164 15.48 7.86 4.42
CA ALA A 164 15.28 7.26 5.74
C ALA A 164 16.11 5.99 5.97
N LYS A 165 16.30 5.17 4.93
CA LYS A 165 17.12 3.95 5.00
C LYS A 165 18.57 4.25 5.34
N LYS A 166 19.13 5.40 4.93
CA LYS A 166 20.51 5.80 5.28
C LYS A 166 20.68 6.00 6.79
N ASP A 167 19.60 6.42 7.46
CA ASP A 167 19.55 6.62 8.92
C ASP A 167 19.11 5.34 9.67
N GLY A 168 19.08 4.21 8.99
CA GLY A 168 18.68 2.93 9.56
C GLY A 168 17.18 2.81 9.83
N CYS A 169 16.35 3.64 9.20
CA CYS A 169 14.88 3.57 9.31
C CYS A 169 14.28 2.58 8.31
N ASN A 170 13.12 2.01 8.69
CA ASN A 170 12.39 1.04 7.87
C ASN A 170 11.27 1.70 7.06
N GLU A 171 10.84 2.92 7.48
CA GLU A 171 9.70 3.61 6.91
C GLU A 171 9.83 5.12 7.20
N VAL A 172 8.99 5.94 6.60
CA VAL A 172 8.87 7.38 6.88
C VAL A 172 7.47 7.72 7.32
N ILE A 173 7.34 8.81 8.09
CA ILE A 173 6.10 9.54 8.31
C ILE A 173 6.24 10.88 7.61
N MET A 174 5.32 11.18 6.72
CA MET A 174 5.37 12.39 5.90
C MET A 174 4.42 13.45 6.44
N HIS A 175 4.80 14.71 6.25
CA HIS A 175 3.97 15.87 6.58
C HIS A 175 4.08 16.94 5.49
N LYS A 176 3.08 17.81 5.42
CA LYS A 176 3.09 18.98 4.56
C LYS A 176 2.79 20.22 5.42
N ALA A 177 3.72 21.16 5.45
CA ALA A 177 3.61 22.36 6.31
C ALA A 177 3.28 22.00 7.79
N ASN A 178 3.99 21.02 8.36
CA ASN A 178 3.80 20.45 9.69
C ASN A 178 2.50 19.66 9.93
N LEU A 179 1.62 19.51 8.97
CA LEU A 179 0.43 18.65 9.07
C LEU A 179 0.75 17.25 8.54
N LEU A 180 0.43 16.23 9.32
CA LEU A 180 0.65 14.83 8.96
C LEU A 180 -0.11 14.47 7.68
N THR A 181 0.53 13.71 6.80
CA THR A 181 -0.13 13.08 5.65
C THR A 181 -0.23 11.57 5.88
N GLU A 182 0.75 10.80 5.49
CA GLU A 182 0.77 9.35 5.68
C GLU A 182 2.21 8.82 5.72
N GLY A 183 2.41 7.51 5.74
CA GLY A 183 3.73 6.89 5.58
C GLY A 183 4.16 6.80 4.12
N GLY A 184 5.39 6.36 3.88
CA GLY A 184 5.94 6.17 2.52
C GLY A 184 5.18 5.11 1.71
N ALA A 185 4.62 4.09 2.38
CA ALA A 185 3.80 3.04 1.76
C ALA A 185 2.67 2.57 2.70
N SER A 186 2.18 3.46 3.59
CA SER A 186 1.27 3.09 4.68
C SER A 186 0.49 4.32 5.17
N ASN A 187 -0.65 4.11 5.85
CA ASN A 187 -1.33 5.17 6.58
C ASN A 187 -0.87 5.17 8.04
N ILE A 188 -0.92 6.35 8.68
CA ILE A 188 -0.51 6.54 10.07
C ILE A 188 -1.72 6.56 11.00
N PHE A 189 -1.53 5.95 12.17
CA PHE A 189 -2.35 6.10 13.36
C PHE A 189 -1.46 6.43 14.54
N PHE A 190 -1.99 7.20 15.48
CA PHE A 190 -1.34 7.43 16.76
C PHE A 190 -2.36 7.51 17.89
N ALA A 191 -1.92 7.32 19.11
CA ALA A 191 -2.80 7.34 20.27
C ALA A 191 -2.21 8.12 21.43
N THR A 192 -3.09 8.79 22.17
CA THR A 192 -2.90 9.20 23.56
C THR A 192 -3.32 8.07 24.50
N ASP A 193 -3.46 8.35 25.81
CA ASP A 193 -3.95 7.33 26.75
C ASP A 193 -5.42 6.95 26.51
N GLU A 194 -6.22 7.82 25.89
CA GLU A 194 -7.67 7.70 25.82
C GLU A 194 -8.26 7.64 24.40
N CYS A 195 -7.56 8.15 23.40
CA CYS A 195 -8.10 8.29 22.04
C CYS A 195 -7.09 7.91 20.97
N ILE A 196 -7.59 7.36 19.86
CA ILE A 196 -6.86 7.02 18.66
C ILE A 196 -7.13 8.05 17.59
N TYR A 197 -6.10 8.47 16.87
CA TYR A 197 -6.15 9.50 15.85
C TYR A 197 -5.56 8.99 14.51
N THR A 198 -6.09 9.50 13.40
CA THR A 198 -5.52 9.29 12.06
C THR A 198 -5.85 10.49 11.17
N PRO A 199 -4.97 10.90 10.26
CA PRO A 199 -5.28 11.94 9.29
C PRO A 199 -6.56 11.64 8.50
N SER A 200 -7.40 12.67 8.30
CA SER A 200 -8.62 12.57 7.50
C SER A 200 -8.30 12.35 6.02
N LEU A 201 -9.22 11.69 5.31
CA LEU A 201 -9.06 11.44 3.89
C LEU A 201 -9.16 12.76 3.10
N ALA A 202 -8.12 13.01 2.30
CA ALA A 202 -8.04 14.08 1.33
C ALA A 202 -7.22 13.60 0.13
N ASN A 203 -7.06 14.42 -0.91
CA ASN A 203 -6.29 14.01 -2.09
C ASN A 203 -4.80 13.77 -1.81
N ASN A 204 -4.29 14.20 -0.67
CA ASN A 204 -2.89 14.08 -0.26
C ASN A 204 -2.56 12.75 0.43
N ILE A 205 -3.53 11.88 0.71
CA ILE A 205 -3.30 10.54 1.27
C ILE A 205 -4.10 9.47 0.53
N LEU A 206 -3.57 8.23 0.57
CA LEU A 206 -4.26 7.08 -0.01
C LEU A 206 -5.40 6.62 0.92
N PRO A 207 -6.63 6.36 0.40
CA PRO A 207 -7.67 5.67 1.15
C PRO A 207 -7.29 4.19 1.36
N GLY A 208 -6.49 3.94 2.39
CA GLY A 208 -5.95 2.61 2.68
C GLY A 208 -7.03 1.63 3.11
N ILE A 209 -7.03 0.42 2.53
CA ILE A 209 -8.01 -0.61 2.88
C ILE A 209 -7.76 -1.13 4.29
N THR A 210 -6.50 -1.38 4.66
CA THR A 210 -6.15 -1.75 6.04
C THR A 210 -6.55 -0.65 7.03
N ARG A 211 -6.37 0.64 6.67
CA ARG A 211 -6.87 1.77 7.45
C ARG A 211 -8.37 1.69 7.66
N GLU A 212 -9.14 1.48 6.59
CA GLU A 212 -10.60 1.38 6.65
C GLU A 212 -11.07 0.19 7.50
N LEU A 213 -10.44 -0.97 7.34
CA LEU A 213 -10.74 -2.16 8.13
C LEU A 213 -10.44 -1.92 9.62
N LEU A 214 -9.32 -1.29 9.93
CA LEU A 214 -8.94 -0.96 11.31
C LEU A 214 -9.93 0.03 11.95
N ILE A 215 -10.32 1.08 11.25
CA ILE A 215 -11.33 2.05 11.75
C ILE A 215 -12.64 1.32 12.09
N LYS A 216 -13.05 0.37 11.25
CA LYS A 216 -14.22 -0.46 11.56
C LYS A 216 -14.04 -1.26 12.84
N GLU A 217 -12.86 -1.85 13.07
CA GLU A 217 -12.59 -2.61 14.29
C GLU A 217 -12.51 -1.69 15.54
N ILE A 218 -11.90 -0.52 15.43
CA ILE A 218 -11.87 0.49 16.51
C ILE A 218 -13.29 0.85 16.94
N ARG A 219 -14.19 1.11 15.98
CA ARG A 219 -15.61 1.41 16.25
C ARG A 219 -16.35 0.22 16.85
N ASN A 220 -16.08 -1.00 16.39
CA ASN A 220 -16.67 -2.22 16.94
C ASN A 220 -16.25 -2.48 18.39
N LEU A 221 -15.02 -2.10 18.75
CA LEU A 221 -14.50 -2.19 20.11
C LEU A 221 -15.02 -1.06 21.05
N GLY A 222 -15.70 -0.06 20.50
CA GLY A 222 -16.16 1.11 21.25
C GLY A 222 -15.03 2.01 21.75
N LEU A 223 -13.86 1.97 21.10
CA LEU A 223 -12.72 2.83 21.44
C LEU A 223 -12.94 4.24 20.91
N ASN A 224 -12.45 5.24 21.64
CA ASN A 224 -12.48 6.64 21.21
C ASN A 224 -11.56 6.81 19.99
N PHE A 225 -12.09 7.44 18.95
CA PHE A 225 -11.41 7.59 17.69
C PHE A 225 -11.79 8.89 16.97
N GLU A 226 -10.80 9.57 16.42
CA GLU A 226 -11.00 10.81 15.66
C GLU A 226 -10.19 10.79 14.34
N GLU A 227 -10.83 11.26 13.28
CA GLU A 227 -10.18 11.56 11.99
C GLU A 227 -10.09 13.09 11.86
N GLY A 228 -8.89 13.62 11.59
CA GLY A 228 -8.67 15.07 11.55
C GLY A 228 -7.34 15.46 10.92
N ASP A 229 -7.01 16.74 11.05
CA ASP A 229 -5.71 17.30 10.66
C ASP A 229 -4.85 17.40 11.92
N TYR A 230 -3.71 16.76 11.92
CA TYR A 230 -2.81 16.66 13.07
C TYR A 230 -1.41 17.15 12.73
N SER A 231 -0.80 17.84 13.66
CA SER A 231 0.53 18.41 13.55
C SER A 231 1.63 17.44 13.98
N LEU A 232 2.88 17.72 13.61
CA LEU A 232 4.05 17.04 14.14
C LEU A 232 4.19 17.18 15.67
N GLN A 233 3.69 18.29 16.25
CA GLN A 233 3.68 18.48 17.70
C GLN A 233 2.73 17.49 18.39
N GLU A 234 1.56 17.25 17.83
CA GLU A 234 0.63 16.23 18.35
C GLU A 234 1.21 14.83 18.22
N LEU A 235 1.86 14.53 17.10
CA LEU A 235 2.58 13.27 16.92
C LEU A 235 3.69 13.10 17.96
N SER A 236 4.46 14.15 18.28
CA SER A 236 5.54 14.08 19.28
C SER A 236 5.02 13.80 20.69
N ASN A 237 3.78 14.15 20.98
CA ASN A 237 3.11 13.91 22.26
C ASN A 237 2.40 12.53 22.30
N ALA A 238 2.36 11.80 21.19
CA ALA A 238 1.73 10.49 21.14
C ALA A 238 2.36 9.49 22.10
N LYS A 239 1.55 8.61 22.67
CA LYS A 239 1.98 7.50 23.50
C LYS A 239 2.27 6.23 22.68
N SER A 240 1.57 6.06 21.56
CA SER A 240 1.78 4.95 20.64
C SER A 240 1.53 5.42 19.21
N ILE A 241 2.31 4.90 18.28
CA ILE A 241 2.20 5.17 16.85
C ILE A 241 2.28 3.85 16.11
N TRP A 242 1.47 3.68 15.08
CA TRP A 242 1.57 2.53 14.17
C TRP A 242 1.20 2.91 12.76
N LEU A 243 1.72 2.12 11.82
CA LEU A 243 1.46 2.27 10.40
C LEU A 243 0.64 1.08 9.90
N THR A 244 -0.21 1.30 8.89
CA THR A 244 -1.08 0.27 8.34
C THR A 244 -0.90 0.13 6.84
N SER A 245 -0.75 -1.12 6.36
CA SER A 245 -0.73 -1.43 4.93
C SER A 245 -1.17 -2.88 4.68
N SER A 246 -1.43 -3.22 3.42
CA SER A 246 -1.84 -4.58 3.02
C SER A 246 -0.80 -5.66 3.35
N THR A 247 0.49 -5.33 3.38
CA THR A 247 1.57 -6.28 3.68
C THR A 247 2.04 -6.25 5.12
N LYS A 248 1.88 -5.12 5.83
CA LYS A 248 2.30 -5.00 7.23
C LYS A 248 1.17 -5.32 8.22
N GLY A 249 -0.12 -5.30 7.77
CA GLY A 249 -1.22 -5.24 8.73
C GLY A 249 -1.09 -3.97 9.57
N LEU A 250 -0.91 -4.13 10.88
CA LEU A 250 -0.56 -3.07 11.82
C LEU A 250 0.92 -3.24 12.23
N ALA A 251 1.74 -2.23 11.96
CA ALA A 251 3.16 -2.23 12.33
C ALA A 251 3.45 -1.11 13.34
N GLN A 252 3.86 -1.48 14.54
CA GLN A 252 4.11 -0.54 15.62
C GLN A 252 5.40 0.26 15.37
N VAL A 253 5.35 1.58 15.52
CA VAL A 253 6.54 2.44 15.53
C VAL A 253 7.15 2.42 16.94
N THR A 254 8.43 2.06 17.03
CA THR A 254 9.18 2.03 18.29
C THR A 254 10.10 3.22 18.46
N GLU A 255 10.51 3.86 17.37
CA GLU A 255 11.42 5.00 17.37
C GLU A 255 11.15 5.92 16.17
N ILE A 256 11.21 7.22 16.39
CA ILE A 256 11.30 8.23 15.33
C ILE A 256 12.69 8.88 15.43
N ALA A 257 13.54 8.66 14.43
CA ALA A 257 14.95 9.02 14.49
C ALA A 257 15.22 10.53 14.66
N ASN A 258 14.36 11.36 14.08
CA ASN A 258 14.52 12.83 14.04
C ASN A 258 13.39 13.61 14.69
N LEU A 259 12.61 12.96 15.57
CA LEU A 259 11.58 13.60 16.38
C LEU A 259 11.59 12.99 17.79
N ASN A 260 11.67 13.82 18.83
CA ASN A 260 11.61 13.35 20.21
C ASN A 260 10.20 12.86 20.55
N THR A 261 10.11 11.61 20.99
CA THR A 261 8.85 10.96 21.39
C THR A 261 9.06 10.08 22.62
N ASN A 262 8.01 9.86 23.40
CA ASN A 262 8.00 8.93 24.54
C ASN A 262 7.02 7.79 24.27
N LEU A 263 7.35 6.92 23.30
CA LEU A 263 6.48 5.85 22.86
C LEU A 263 6.47 4.67 23.84
N ILE A 264 5.28 4.11 24.03
CA ILE A 264 5.01 2.92 24.86
C ILE A 264 4.77 1.74 23.92
N THR A 265 5.68 0.77 23.89
CA THR A 265 5.62 -0.39 23.00
C THR A 265 4.43 -1.32 23.29
N ASN A 266 3.96 -1.40 24.53
CA ASN A 266 2.83 -2.24 24.92
C ASN A 266 1.59 -1.40 25.26
N HIS A 267 1.33 -0.33 24.48
CA HIS A 267 0.19 0.53 24.73
C HIS A 267 -1.13 -0.20 24.49
N LYS A 268 -2.06 -0.12 25.46
CA LYS A 268 -3.31 -0.90 25.49
C LYS A 268 -4.14 -0.75 24.21
N LEU A 269 -4.31 0.48 23.71
CA LEU A 269 -5.12 0.75 22.52
C LEU A 269 -4.53 0.10 21.27
N PHE A 270 -3.19 0.13 21.10
CA PHE A 270 -2.53 -0.57 20.00
C PHE A 270 -2.75 -2.08 20.08
N LEU A 271 -2.52 -2.69 21.26
CA LEU A 271 -2.67 -4.14 21.45
C LEU A 271 -4.11 -4.63 21.24
N GLU A 272 -5.11 -3.85 21.65
CA GLU A 272 -6.52 -4.16 21.39
C GLU A 272 -6.84 -4.11 19.89
N CYS A 273 -6.37 -3.08 19.19
CA CYS A 273 -6.51 -2.94 17.75
C CYS A 273 -5.84 -4.08 16.99
N GLU A 274 -4.57 -4.38 17.31
CA GLU A 274 -3.80 -5.44 16.68
C GLU A 274 -4.46 -6.81 16.88
N ARG A 275 -4.87 -7.13 18.10
CA ARG A 275 -5.56 -8.40 18.41
C ARG A 275 -6.87 -8.53 17.64
N SER A 276 -7.71 -7.50 17.64
CA SER A 276 -8.99 -7.53 16.93
C SER A 276 -8.79 -7.68 15.43
N PHE A 277 -7.86 -6.92 14.86
CA PHE A 277 -7.54 -6.98 13.43
C PHE A 277 -7.02 -8.37 13.04
N ASN A 278 -6.02 -8.89 13.75
CA ASN A 278 -5.40 -10.19 13.45
C ASN A 278 -6.41 -11.32 13.57
N ASN A 279 -7.20 -11.36 14.65
CA ASN A 279 -8.23 -12.38 14.84
C ASN A 279 -9.31 -12.38 13.75
N LYS A 280 -9.51 -11.27 13.08
CA LYS A 280 -10.57 -11.16 12.07
C LYS A 280 -10.09 -11.39 10.64
N TYR A 281 -8.86 -11.03 10.34
CA TYR A 281 -8.35 -10.99 8.97
C TYR A 281 -7.15 -11.90 8.72
N LEU A 282 -6.48 -12.40 9.77
CA LEU A 282 -5.25 -13.19 9.67
C LEU A 282 -5.32 -14.52 10.45
N THR A 283 -6.53 -15.07 10.66
CA THR A 283 -6.75 -16.38 11.31
C THR A 283 -7.46 -17.38 10.41
#